data_e856825bcd0a228eaea87d85850725cb
#
_entry.id   e856825bcd0a228eaea87d85850725cb
#
_cell.length_a   1.000
_cell.length_b   1.000
_cell.length_c   1.000
_cell.angle_alpha   90.00
_cell.angle_beta   90.00
_cell.angle_gamma   90.00
#
_symmetry.space_group_name_H-M   'P 1'
#
loop_
_entity.id
_entity.type
_entity.pdbx_description
1 polymer ?
#
loop_
_entity_poly.entity_id
_entity_poly.type
_entity_poly.pdbx_seq_one_letter_code
_entity_poly.pdbx_strand_id
1 'polypeptide(L)'
;YMDIKAFKMDGLGNDFVIIDQRSQNFNLSKDQIVKICDRNFIGCDQLIFIQKSEKKDAGLEFYNSDGSISSACGNGTRCVADLLSKENNDKEITLWTSSGSLKSKILENNLVETEIGVPKTSWNEIPLNKDLDTKDLNIKIVSKNNIAYVGGTSINVGNPHIIFFVDNIEDYNLEKIGPEIENHKYFPEKCNVTLAKVMSKNLIKVKVWERGAGLTKACGTAACAT
;
A
#
# COMPACT_ATOMS: atom_id res chain seq x y z
N TYR A 1 -14.23 5.72 -32.01
CA TYR A 1 -13.97 5.03 -30.74
C TYR A 1 -12.48 4.71 -30.70
N MET A 2 -11.83 4.99 -29.56
CA MET A 2 -10.43 4.61 -29.33
C MET A 2 -10.45 3.33 -28.51
N ASP A 3 -9.84 2.27 -29.04
CA ASP A 3 -9.67 1.03 -28.28
C ASP A 3 -8.46 1.16 -27.36
N ILE A 4 -8.68 1.00 -26.07
CA ILE A 4 -7.64 1.08 -25.04
C ILE A 4 -7.35 -0.33 -24.57
N LYS A 5 -6.10 -0.77 -24.72
CA LYS A 5 -5.65 -2.04 -24.16
C LYS A 5 -5.44 -1.91 -22.65
N ALA A 6 -6.13 -2.73 -21.89
CA ALA A 6 -6.02 -2.79 -20.45
C ALA A 6 -5.76 -4.23 -19.99
N PHE A 7 -5.09 -4.36 -18.84
CA PHE A 7 -4.83 -5.63 -18.18
C PHE A 7 -5.56 -5.64 -16.85
N LYS A 8 -6.21 -6.76 -16.54
CA LYS A 8 -6.75 -7.02 -15.21
C LYS A 8 -5.79 -7.93 -14.48
N MET A 9 -5.24 -7.46 -13.36
CA MET A 9 -4.26 -8.20 -12.56
C MET A 9 -4.62 -8.18 -11.08
N ASP A 10 -4.06 -9.10 -10.34
CA ASP A 10 -4.28 -9.27 -8.91
C ASP A 10 -2.95 -9.55 -8.20
N GLY A 11 -2.73 -8.88 -7.08
CA GLY A 11 -1.62 -9.13 -6.17
C GLY A 11 -2.13 -9.42 -4.76
N LEU A 12 -2.22 -10.68 -4.37
CA LEU A 12 -2.68 -11.13 -3.03
C LEU A 12 -4.12 -10.69 -2.70
N GLY A 13 -5.01 -10.68 -3.69
CA GLY A 13 -6.40 -10.27 -3.55
C GLY A 13 -6.66 -8.76 -3.68
N ASN A 14 -5.60 -7.98 -3.87
CA ASN A 14 -5.68 -6.56 -4.23
C ASN A 14 -5.60 -6.45 -5.75
N ASP A 15 -6.68 -6.01 -6.40
CA ASP A 15 -6.84 -6.10 -7.84
C ASP A 15 -6.75 -4.74 -8.56
N PHE A 16 -6.23 -4.79 -9.77
CA PHE A 16 -5.89 -3.62 -10.56
C PHE A 16 -6.43 -3.71 -11.96
N VAL A 17 -6.79 -2.55 -12.51
CA VAL A 17 -6.85 -2.32 -13.96
C VAL A 17 -5.59 -1.55 -14.33
N ILE A 18 -4.79 -2.09 -15.23
CA ILE A 18 -3.52 -1.51 -15.68
C ILE A 18 -3.66 -1.10 -17.13
N ILE A 19 -3.37 0.17 -17.43
CA ILE A 19 -3.47 0.74 -18.77
C ILE A 19 -2.09 1.22 -19.19
N ASP A 20 -1.61 0.75 -20.34
CA ASP A 20 -0.31 1.12 -20.89
C ASP A 20 -0.44 2.37 -21.77
N GLN A 21 0.13 3.47 -21.33
CA GLN A 21 0.18 4.75 -22.04
C GLN A 21 1.54 5.04 -22.69
N ARG A 22 2.49 4.09 -22.67
CA ARG A 22 3.84 4.35 -23.20
C ARG A 22 3.85 4.68 -24.69
N SER A 23 2.91 4.13 -25.45
CA SER A 23 2.77 4.36 -26.91
C SER A 23 1.65 5.31 -27.29
N GLN A 24 0.74 5.62 -26.36
CA GLN A 24 -0.44 6.46 -26.61
C GLN A 24 -0.62 7.44 -25.46
N ASN A 25 -0.69 8.72 -25.75
CA ASN A 25 -0.96 9.74 -24.75
C ASN A 25 -2.45 10.09 -24.77
N PHE A 26 -3.16 9.73 -23.71
CA PHE A 26 -4.55 10.12 -23.45
C PHE A 26 -4.79 10.32 -21.96
N ASN A 27 -5.74 11.15 -21.63
CA ASN A 27 -6.12 11.40 -20.24
C ASN A 27 -7.53 10.87 -20.00
N LEU A 28 -7.72 10.19 -18.86
CA LEU A 28 -9.04 9.86 -18.35
C LEU A 28 -9.48 10.92 -17.35
N SER A 29 -10.75 11.32 -17.44
CA SER A 29 -11.34 12.15 -16.41
C SER A 29 -11.51 11.37 -15.11
N LYS A 30 -11.67 12.08 -14.00
CA LYS A 30 -11.97 11.47 -12.71
C LYS A 30 -13.19 10.54 -12.78
N ASP A 31 -14.27 10.97 -13.43
CA ASP A 31 -15.50 10.18 -13.57
C ASP A 31 -15.29 8.90 -14.38
N GLN A 32 -14.42 8.95 -15.41
CA GLN A 32 -14.05 7.75 -16.16
C GLN A 32 -13.24 6.77 -15.33
N ILE A 33 -12.31 7.25 -14.51
CA ILE A 33 -11.55 6.42 -13.57
C ILE A 33 -12.48 5.75 -12.56
N VAL A 34 -13.37 6.52 -11.93
CA VAL A 34 -14.37 6.00 -10.99
C VAL A 34 -15.23 4.92 -11.64
N LYS A 35 -15.69 5.16 -12.88
CA LYS A 35 -16.50 4.19 -13.63
C LYS A 35 -15.74 2.90 -13.94
N ILE A 36 -14.45 2.98 -14.32
CA ILE A 36 -13.62 1.80 -14.57
C ILE A 36 -13.44 0.99 -13.29
N CYS A 37 -13.25 1.66 -12.16
CA CYS A 37 -13.07 1.02 -10.86
C CYS A 37 -14.38 0.46 -10.26
N ASP A 38 -15.54 0.89 -10.76
CA ASP A 38 -16.85 0.39 -10.29
C ASP A 38 -16.97 -1.12 -10.51
N ARG A 39 -17.26 -1.86 -9.45
CA ARG A 39 -17.45 -3.32 -9.44
C ARG A 39 -18.61 -3.80 -10.32
N ASN A 40 -19.57 -2.92 -10.65
CA ASN A 40 -20.65 -3.20 -11.59
C ASN A 40 -20.25 -3.00 -13.06
N PHE A 41 -19.03 -2.51 -13.32
CA PHE A 41 -18.50 -2.31 -14.68
C PHE A 41 -17.28 -3.21 -14.91
N ILE A 42 -16.05 -2.70 -14.77
CA ILE A 42 -14.84 -3.53 -14.84
C ILE A 42 -14.42 -3.93 -13.42
N GLY A 43 -14.35 -2.98 -12.52
CA GLY A 43 -14.07 -3.13 -11.11
C GLY A 43 -12.60 -3.35 -10.80
N CYS A 44 -12.05 -2.56 -9.87
CA CYS A 44 -10.74 -2.77 -9.28
C CYS A 44 -10.58 -1.95 -8.01
N ASP A 45 -9.61 -2.32 -7.18
CA ASP A 45 -9.24 -1.53 -6.02
C ASP A 45 -8.52 -0.25 -6.44
N GLN A 46 -7.64 -0.35 -7.45
CA GLN A 46 -6.91 0.80 -8.00
C GLN A 46 -6.71 0.65 -9.52
N LEU A 47 -6.63 1.79 -10.20
CA LEU A 47 -6.23 1.88 -11.59
C LEU A 47 -4.76 2.33 -11.66
N ILE A 48 -3.98 1.74 -12.56
CA ILE A 48 -2.56 2.03 -12.76
C ILE A 48 -2.33 2.42 -14.21
N PHE A 49 -1.69 3.56 -14.43
CA PHE A 49 -1.12 3.89 -15.73
C PHE A 49 0.36 3.55 -15.79
N ILE A 50 0.76 2.87 -16.86
CA ILE A 50 2.17 2.70 -17.22
C ILE A 50 2.51 3.84 -18.18
N GLN A 51 3.48 4.67 -17.78
CA GLN A 51 3.89 5.85 -18.53
C GLN A 51 5.32 5.68 -19.06
N LYS A 52 5.62 6.39 -20.15
CA LYS A 52 6.98 6.44 -20.68
C LYS A 52 7.92 7.09 -19.67
N SER A 53 9.09 6.53 -19.50
CA SER A 53 10.16 7.08 -18.67
C SER A 53 11.45 7.14 -19.47
N GLU A 54 12.19 8.25 -19.37
CA GLU A 54 13.49 8.39 -20.06
C GLU A 54 14.64 7.76 -19.26
N LYS A 55 14.43 7.54 -17.96
CA LYS A 55 15.49 7.11 -17.02
C LYS A 55 15.32 5.70 -16.51
N LYS A 56 14.12 5.12 -16.66
CA LYS A 56 13.72 3.83 -16.08
C LYS A 56 12.89 3.05 -17.10
N ASP A 57 12.60 1.78 -16.81
CA ASP A 57 11.80 0.94 -17.72
C ASP A 57 10.40 1.52 -17.95
N ALA A 58 9.78 2.05 -16.91
CA ALA A 58 8.54 2.80 -17.01
C ALA A 58 8.29 3.72 -15.80
N GLY A 59 7.37 4.67 -15.95
CA GLY A 59 6.75 5.41 -14.87
C GLY A 59 5.42 4.78 -14.48
N LEU A 60 5.01 4.95 -13.22
CA LEU A 60 3.71 4.49 -12.71
C LEU A 60 2.94 5.62 -12.05
N GLU A 61 1.66 5.67 -12.35
CA GLU A 61 0.72 6.56 -11.70
C GLU A 61 -0.48 5.73 -11.19
N PHE A 62 -0.84 5.93 -9.92
CA PHE A 62 -1.86 5.14 -9.23
C PHE A 62 -3.07 6.00 -8.92
N TYR A 63 -4.26 5.46 -9.14
CA TYR A 63 -5.53 6.09 -8.80
C TYR A 63 -6.36 5.16 -7.93
N ASN A 64 -6.91 5.70 -6.85
CA ASN A 64 -7.90 5.03 -6.03
C ASN A 64 -9.24 4.91 -6.78
N SER A 65 -10.11 4.04 -6.29
CA SER A 65 -11.44 3.83 -6.88
C SER A 65 -12.35 5.08 -6.86
N ASP A 66 -12.04 6.08 -6.04
CA ASP A 66 -12.72 7.38 -6.01
C ASP A 66 -12.13 8.40 -7.01
N GLY A 67 -11.16 7.98 -7.82
CA GLY A 67 -10.47 8.80 -8.81
C GLY A 67 -9.42 9.75 -8.23
N SER A 68 -9.08 9.66 -6.95
CA SER A 68 -7.98 10.40 -6.34
C SER A 68 -6.64 9.73 -6.67
N ILE A 69 -5.58 10.55 -6.79
CA ILE A 69 -4.21 10.05 -6.96
C ILE A 69 -3.79 9.34 -5.67
N SER A 70 -3.22 8.15 -5.81
CA SER A 70 -2.67 7.35 -4.73
C SER A 70 -1.13 7.39 -4.75
N SER A 71 -0.55 7.23 -3.57
CA SER A 71 0.87 6.87 -3.46
C SER A 71 1.10 5.47 -4.04
N ALA A 72 2.36 5.15 -4.34
CA ALA A 72 2.72 3.85 -4.91
C ALA A 72 2.19 2.67 -4.06
N CYS A 73 1.64 1.67 -4.73
CA CYS A 73 1.17 0.42 -4.13
C CYS A 73 2.13 -0.72 -4.48
N GLY A 74 2.71 -1.36 -3.46
CA GLY A 74 3.64 -2.48 -3.65
C GLY A 74 3.04 -3.66 -4.43
N ASN A 75 1.77 -3.99 -4.18
CA ASN A 75 1.06 -5.04 -4.91
C ASN A 75 0.92 -4.69 -6.40
N GLY A 76 0.49 -3.46 -6.70
CA GLY A 76 0.36 -2.97 -8.07
C GLY A 76 1.71 -2.84 -8.78
N THR A 77 2.74 -2.38 -8.08
CA THR A 77 4.11 -2.31 -8.63
C THR A 77 4.61 -3.70 -9.04
N ARG A 78 4.36 -4.75 -8.23
CA ARG A 78 4.73 -6.13 -8.59
C ARG A 78 3.97 -6.63 -9.82
N CYS A 79 2.68 -6.31 -9.93
CA CYS A 79 1.90 -6.66 -11.13
C CYS A 79 2.49 -6.05 -12.39
N VAL A 80 2.85 -4.76 -12.36
CA VAL A 80 3.46 -4.11 -13.54
C VAL A 80 4.85 -4.65 -13.81
N ALA A 81 5.66 -4.92 -12.79
CA ALA A 81 6.98 -5.52 -12.96
C ALA A 81 6.91 -6.90 -13.65
N ASP A 82 5.97 -7.75 -13.25
CA ASP A 82 5.72 -9.04 -13.92
C ASP A 82 5.31 -8.86 -15.38
N LEU A 83 4.41 -7.91 -15.65
CA LEU A 83 3.97 -7.61 -17.01
C LEU A 83 5.12 -7.16 -17.91
N LEU A 84 5.92 -6.20 -17.46
CA LEU A 84 7.05 -5.66 -18.24
C LEU A 84 8.19 -6.67 -18.36
N SER A 85 8.44 -7.48 -17.34
CA SER A 85 9.42 -8.57 -17.40
C SER A 85 9.10 -9.56 -18.51
N LYS A 86 7.84 -9.94 -18.66
CA LYS A 86 7.39 -10.83 -19.75
C LYS A 86 7.50 -10.18 -21.13
N GLU A 87 7.26 -8.87 -21.22
CA GLU A 87 7.39 -8.11 -22.45
C GLU A 87 8.86 -7.99 -22.89
N ASN A 88 9.75 -7.63 -21.97
CA ASN A 88 11.15 -7.32 -22.25
C ASN A 88 12.08 -8.55 -22.16
N ASN A 89 11.58 -9.68 -21.66
CA ASN A 89 12.35 -10.85 -21.28
C ASN A 89 13.50 -10.51 -20.31
N ASP A 90 13.25 -9.56 -19.39
CA ASP A 90 14.19 -9.14 -18.35
C ASP A 90 13.62 -9.46 -16.97
N LYS A 91 14.45 -9.96 -16.08
CA LYS A 91 14.06 -10.30 -14.71
C LYS A 91 14.21 -9.15 -13.73
N GLU A 92 14.86 -8.07 -14.13
CA GLU A 92 15.04 -6.87 -13.29
C GLU A 92 14.36 -5.68 -13.95
N ILE A 93 13.35 -5.13 -13.29
CA ILE A 93 12.53 -4.01 -13.76
C ILE A 93 12.66 -2.86 -12.78
N THR A 94 12.97 -1.67 -13.29
CA THR A 94 13.04 -0.46 -12.47
C THR A 94 11.92 0.50 -12.87
N LEU A 95 11.07 0.81 -11.90
CA LEU A 95 9.88 1.64 -12.09
C LEU A 95 10.04 2.97 -11.36
N TRP A 96 9.54 4.04 -11.96
CA TRP A 96 9.45 5.34 -11.32
C TRP A 96 8.04 5.60 -10.81
N THR A 97 7.94 6.03 -9.55
CA THR A 97 6.68 6.41 -8.90
C THR A 97 6.80 7.78 -8.25
N SER A 98 5.70 8.34 -7.78
CA SER A 98 5.72 9.59 -6.98
C SER A 98 6.58 9.48 -5.71
N SER A 99 6.77 8.25 -5.20
CA SER A 99 7.62 7.96 -4.03
C SER A 99 9.09 7.70 -4.38
N GLY A 100 9.45 7.77 -5.66
CA GLY A 100 10.80 7.54 -6.17
C GLY A 100 10.93 6.28 -7.03
N SER A 101 12.18 5.89 -7.27
CA SER A 101 12.54 4.73 -8.07
C SER A 101 12.42 3.45 -7.25
N LEU A 102 11.72 2.47 -7.78
CA LEU A 102 11.53 1.14 -7.17
C LEU A 102 12.13 0.08 -8.09
N LYS A 103 12.97 -0.80 -7.54
CA LYS A 103 13.49 -1.96 -8.25
C LYS A 103 12.66 -3.17 -7.92
N SER A 104 12.33 -3.93 -8.95
CA SER A 104 11.64 -5.21 -8.84
C SER A 104 12.43 -6.31 -9.51
N LYS A 105 12.41 -7.49 -8.93
CA LYS A 105 13.08 -8.68 -9.44
C LYS A 105 12.09 -9.83 -9.53
N ILE A 106 12.06 -10.49 -10.68
CA ILE A 106 11.27 -11.71 -10.87
C ILE A 106 12.11 -12.88 -10.37
N LEU A 107 11.63 -13.51 -9.31
CA LEU A 107 12.26 -14.66 -8.68
C LEU A 107 11.84 -15.98 -9.37
N GLU A 108 12.47 -17.07 -8.96
CA GLU A 108 12.03 -18.41 -9.30
C GLU A 108 10.58 -18.60 -8.81
N ASN A 109 9.78 -19.41 -9.50
CA ASN A 109 8.35 -19.62 -9.25
C ASN A 109 7.44 -18.41 -9.53
N ASN A 110 7.88 -17.47 -10.36
CA ASN A 110 7.12 -16.27 -10.73
C ASN A 110 6.74 -15.34 -9.55
N LEU A 111 7.45 -15.44 -8.44
CA LEU A 111 7.35 -14.46 -7.37
C LEU A 111 8.05 -13.17 -7.77
N VAL A 112 7.52 -12.04 -7.33
CA VAL A 112 8.09 -10.72 -7.59
C VAL A 112 8.49 -10.08 -6.27
N GLU A 113 9.78 -9.80 -6.15
CA GLU A 113 10.35 -8.99 -5.07
C GLU A 113 10.40 -7.53 -5.52
N THR A 114 9.96 -6.60 -4.68
CA THR A 114 10.01 -5.16 -4.96
C THR A 114 10.60 -4.42 -3.76
N GLU A 115 11.60 -3.58 -4.02
CA GLU A 115 12.11 -2.64 -3.02
C GLU A 115 11.06 -1.56 -2.74
N ILE A 116 10.86 -1.22 -1.47
CA ILE A 116 9.93 -0.16 -1.06
C ILE A 116 10.64 1.07 -0.48
N GLY A 117 11.97 1.11 -0.56
CA GLY A 117 12.81 2.18 -0.06
C GLY A 117 13.33 1.92 1.36
N VAL A 118 13.93 2.96 1.96
CA VAL A 118 14.52 2.91 3.30
C VAL A 118 13.48 3.33 4.34
N PRO A 119 13.23 2.51 5.37
CA PRO A 119 12.33 2.87 6.45
C PRO A 119 12.80 4.11 7.21
N LYS A 120 11.88 4.99 7.58
CA LYS A 120 12.15 6.18 8.37
C LYS A 120 11.54 6.05 9.75
N THR A 121 12.33 6.29 10.76
CA THR A 121 11.98 6.09 12.18
C THR A 121 11.95 7.37 13.00
N SER A 122 12.46 8.48 12.46
CA SER A 122 12.41 9.77 13.15
C SER A 122 11.00 10.36 13.11
N TRP A 123 10.57 10.97 14.19
CA TRP A 123 9.21 11.50 14.34
C TRP A 123 8.79 12.47 13.23
N ASN A 124 9.70 13.33 12.78
CA ASN A 124 9.47 14.31 11.70
C ASN A 124 9.39 13.69 10.31
N GLU A 125 9.99 12.51 10.11
CA GLU A 125 9.92 11.78 8.85
C GLU A 125 8.74 10.81 8.78
N ILE A 126 8.11 10.48 9.93
CA ILE A 126 6.90 9.62 9.98
C ILE A 126 5.60 10.33 9.57
N PRO A 127 5.38 11.54 9.45
CA PRO A 127 5.48 12.84 10.08
C PRO A 127 4.52 12.96 11.30
N LEU A 128 5.01 12.82 12.47
CA LEU A 128 4.23 13.06 13.69
C LEU A 128 4.15 14.57 13.97
N ASN A 129 3.13 14.97 14.73
CA ASN A 129 2.91 16.39 15.04
C ASN A 129 3.90 16.97 16.07
N LYS A 130 4.69 16.14 16.73
CA LYS A 130 5.70 16.53 17.71
C LYS A 130 6.76 15.44 17.93
N ASP A 131 7.84 15.81 18.60
CA ASP A 131 8.89 14.87 19.02
C ASP A 131 8.33 13.87 20.05
N LEU A 132 8.31 12.62 19.68
CA LEU A 132 7.83 11.49 20.47
C LEU A 132 8.77 10.30 20.31
N ASP A 133 8.79 9.42 21.29
CA ASP A 133 9.42 8.10 21.13
C ASP A 133 8.60 7.26 20.13
N THR A 134 9.15 7.12 18.93
CA THR A 134 8.48 6.40 17.83
C THR A 134 8.41 4.90 18.04
N LYS A 135 9.20 4.36 18.98
CA LYS A 135 9.14 2.94 19.37
C LYS A 135 7.96 2.64 20.30
N ASP A 136 7.51 3.65 21.03
CA ASP A 136 6.35 3.55 21.91
C ASP A 136 5.62 4.90 22.01
N LEU A 137 4.55 5.05 21.23
CA LEU A 137 3.74 6.28 21.21
C LEU A 137 2.81 6.40 22.41
N ASN A 138 2.75 5.41 23.32
CA ASN A 138 1.84 5.37 24.46
C ASN A 138 0.38 5.62 24.06
N ILE A 139 -0.04 5.09 22.90
CA ILE A 139 -1.43 5.17 22.47
C ILE A 139 -2.22 4.00 23.06
N LYS A 140 -3.38 4.32 23.62
CA LYS A 140 -4.27 3.33 24.23
C LYS A 140 -5.23 2.76 23.18
N ILE A 141 -5.28 1.43 23.09
CA ILE A 141 -6.34 0.69 22.42
C ILE A 141 -7.08 -0.18 23.45
N VAL A 142 -8.32 -0.56 23.14
CA VAL A 142 -9.13 -1.35 24.08
C VAL A 142 -9.66 -2.59 23.39
N SER A 143 -9.51 -3.74 24.03
CA SER A 143 -10.01 -5.02 23.55
C SER A 143 -11.54 -5.10 23.65
N LYS A 144 -12.13 -6.13 23.03
CA LYS A 144 -13.55 -6.45 23.11
C LYS A 144 -14.02 -6.71 24.55
N ASN A 145 -13.10 -7.16 25.41
CA ASN A 145 -13.33 -7.42 26.82
C ASN A 145 -13.00 -6.23 27.73
N ASN A 146 -12.88 -5.03 27.15
CA ASN A 146 -12.53 -3.78 27.83
C ASN A 146 -11.16 -3.78 28.53
N ILE A 147 -10.24 -4.64 28.10
CA ILE A 147 -8.85 -4.63 28.57
C ILE A 147 -8.07 -3.59 27.76
N ALA A 148 -7.43 -2.66 28.47
CA ALA A 148 -6.61 -1.64 27.84
C ALA A 148 -5.21 -2.19 27.51
N TYR A 149 -4.73 -1.87 26.33
CA TYR A 149 -3.34 -2.01 25.92
C TYR A 149 -2.81 -0.62 25.57
N VAL A 150 -1.62 -0.30 26.05
CA VAL A 150 -0.94 0.98 25.77
C VAL A 150 0.37 0.68 25.07
N GLY A 151 0.64 1.37 23.96
CA GLY A 151 1.84 1.15 23.17
C GLY A 151 1.75 1.79 21.78
N GLY A 152 2.26 1.11 20.79
CA GLY A 152 2.24 1.50 19.37
C GLY A 152 3.60 1.98 18.89
N THR A 153 4.22 1.19 18.02
CA THR A 153 5.46 1.55 17.31
C THR A 153 5.11 2.20 15.98
N SER A 154 5.73 3.33 15.66
CA SER A 154 5.46 4.03 14.42
C SER A 154 6.68 4.09 13.50
N ILE A 155 6.42 3.98 12.19
CA ILE A 155 7.43 3.94 11.13
C ILE A 155 6.84 4.46 9.82
N ASN A 156 7.68 5.00 8.94
CA ASN A 156 7.29 5.38 7.58
C ASN A 156 8.09 4.51 6.58
N VAL A 157 7.39 3.76 5.76
CA VAL A 157 7.93 2.93 4.66
C VAL A 157 7.44 3.41 3.29
N GLY A 158 7.30 4.73 3.14
CA GLY A 158 6.68 5.42 2.01
C GLY A 158 5.29 5.98 2.36
N ASN A 159 4.72 5.53 3.45
CA ASN A 159 3.52 6.03 4.12
C ASN A 159 3.61 5.75 5.63
N PRO A 160 2.92 6.55 6.47
CA PRO A 160 2.99 6.36 7.93
C PRO A 160 2.22 5.13 8.38
N HIS A 161 2.84 4.37 9.29
CA HIS A 161 2.26 3.20 9.94
C HIS A 161 2.37 3.30 11.46
N ILE A 162 1.38 2.74 12.16
CA ILE A 162 1.49 2.39 13.58
C ILE A 162 1.16 0.91 13.75
N ILE A 163 1.98 0.21 14.52
CA ILE A 163 1.87 -1.21 14.78
C ILE A 163 1.66 -1.46 16.27
N PHE A 164 0.64 -2.21 16.62
CA PHE A 164 0.40 -2.70 17.97
C PHE A 164 0.66 -4.19 18.01
N PHE A 165 1.71 -4.62 18.72
CA PHE A 165 2.00 -6.02 18.95
C PHE A 165 1.13 -6.52 20.11
N VAL A 166 0.21 -7.43 19.81
CA VAL A 166 -0.78 -7.93 20.75
C VAL A 166 -0.72 -9.46 20.87
N ASP A 167 -1.14 -10.00 22.01
CA ASP A 167 -1.15 -11.46 22.25
C ASP A 167 -2.17 -12.18 21.37
N ASN A 168 -3.30 -11.54 21.08
CA ASN A 168 -4.31 -12.09 20.20
C ASN A 168 -5.04 -10.99 19.43
N ILE A 169 -4.90 -11.01 18.09
CA ILE A 169 -5.52 -10.03 17.19
C ILE A 169 -7.06 -10.07 17.27
N GLU A 170 -7.63 -11.25 17.49
CA GLU A 170 -9.09 -11.45 17.50
C GLU A 170 -9.78 -10.83 18.72
N ASP A 171 -8.99 -10.48 19.74
CA ASP A 171 -9.50 -9.77 20.92
C ASP A 171 -9.83 -8.30 20.64
N TYR A 172 -9.44 -7.79 19.48
CA TYR A 172 -9.63 -6.38 19.12
C TYR A 172 -10.57 -6.24 17.92
N ASN A 173 -11.39 -5.18 17.95
CA ASN A 173 -12.22 -4.79 16.81
C ASN A 173 -11.48 -3.69 16.02
N LEU A 174 -10.78 -4.07 14.96
CA LEU A 174 -9.99 -3.14 14.16
C LEU A 174 -10.88 -2.17 13.35
N GLU A 175 -12.12 -2.54 13.02
CA GLU A 175 -13.09 -1.63 12.38
C GLU A 175 -13.49 -0.47 13.30
N LYS A 176 -13.41 -0.68 14.62
CA LYS A 176 -13.63 0.39 15.61
C LYS A 176 -12.34 1.14 15.92
N ILE A 177 -11.25 0.43 16.18
CA ILE A 177 -9.95 1.01 16.58
C ILE A 177 -9.30 1.75 15.40
N GLY A 178 -9.40 1.19 14.19
CA GLY A 178 -8.73 1.71 13.01
C GLY A 178 -9.03 3.18 12.72
N PRO A 179 -10.30 3.59 12.60
CA PRO A 179 -10.64 5.01 12.38
C PRO A 179 -10.19 5.93 13.50
N GLU A 180 -10.26 5.48 14.76
CA GLU A 180 -9.83 6.28 15.93
C GLU A 180 -8.32 6.56 15.87
N ILE A 181 -7.52 5.55 15.56
CA ILE A 181 -6.07 5.66 15.50
C ILE A 181 -5.61 6.33 14.19
N GLU A 182 -6.22 6.00 13.04
CA GLU A 182 -5.95 6.67 11.77
C GLU A 182 -6.03 8.20 11.91
N ASN A 183 -7.01 8.69 12.65
CA ASN A 183 -7.26 10.11 12.87
C ASN A 183 -6.68 10.63 14.21
N HIS A 184 -5.80 9.87 14.84
CA HIS A 184 -5.22 10.29 16.11
C HIS A 184 -4.37 11.56 15.93
N LYS A 185 -4.43 12.47 16.92
CA LYS A 185 -3.77 13.79 16.90
C LYS A 185 -2.27 13.76 16.61
N TYR A 186 -1.60 12.63 16.84
CA TYR A 186 -0.17 12.48 16.54
C TYR A 186 0.11 12.34 15.04
N PHE A 187 -0.88 11.95 14.26
CA PHE A 187 -0.76 11.73 12.82
C PHE A 187 -1.54 12.77 12.01
N PRO A 188 -1.01 13.98 11.78
CA PRO A 188 -1.71 15.01 11.01
C PRO A 188 -2.01 14.57 9.56
N GLU A 189 -1.19 13.71 8.99
CA GLU A 189 -1.39 13.13 7.65
C GLU A 189 -2.12 11.78 7.70
N LYS A 190 -2.67 11.40 8.87
CA LYS A 190 -3.25 10.08 9.14
C LYS A 190 -2.22 8.94 9.02
N CYS A 191 -2.61 7.72 9.36
CA CYS A 191 -1.72 6.55 9.30
C CYS A 191 -2.46 5.27 8.99
N ASN A 192 -1.71 4.26 8.56
CA ASN A 192 -2.17 2.88 8.52
C ASN A 192 -2.02 2.25 9.91
N VAL A 193 -2.96 1.41 10.31
CA VAL A 193 -3.01 0.82 11.65
C VAL A 193 -2.92 -0.70 11.54
N THR A 194 -1.92 -1.28 12.18
CA THR A 194 -1.69 -2.72 12.16
C THR A 194 -1.78 -3.32 13.56
N LEU A 195 -2.56 -4.39 13.69
CA LEU A 195 -2.46 -5.32 14.81
C LEU A 195 -1.57 -6.48 14.38
N ALA A 196 -0.53 -6.77 15.16
CA ALA A 196 0.44 -7.81 14.87
C ALA A 196 0.54 -8.80 16.03
N LYS A 197 0.65 -10.09 15.70
CA LYS A 197 0.91 -11.17 16.64
C LYS A 197 2.12 -11.96 16.18
N VAL A 198 3.14 -12.05 17.02
CA VAL A 198 4.28 -12.93 16.79
C VAL A 198 3.84 -14.38 17.02
N MET A 199 3.80 -15.17 15.96
CA MET A 199 3.41 -16.58 16.00
C MET A 199 4.61 -17.50 16.27
N SER A 200 5.77 -17.15 15.70
CA SER A 200 7.04 -17.84 15.89
C SER A 200 8.20 -16.91 15.50
N LYS A 201 9.43 -17.40 15.63
CA LYS A 201 10.63 -16.65 15.21
C LYS A 201 10.57 -16.11 13.77
N ASN A 202 9.88 -16.82 12.88
CA ASN A 202 9.84 -16.52 11.45
C ASN A 202 8.42 -16.26 10.93
N LEU A 203 7.44 -16.05 11.81
CA LEU A 203 6.04 -15.86 11.41
C LEU A 203 5.36 -14.82 12.29
N ILE A 204 4.83 -13.79 11.65
CA ILE A 204 3.98 -12.77 12.27
C ILE A 204 2.63 -12.77 11.55
N LYS A 205 1.54 -12.85 12.30
CA LYS A 205 0.18 -12.64 11.79
C LYS A 205 -0.16 -11.16 11.92
N VAL A 206 -0.72 -10.56 10.87
CA VAL A 206 -1.13 -9.15 10.86
C VAL A 206 -2.58 -8.98 10.41
N LYS A 207 -3.22 -7.91 10.89
CA LYS A 207 -4.50 -7.41 10.40
C LYS A 207 -4.38 -5.90 10.27
N VAL A 208 -4.79 -5.35 9.12
CA VAL A 208 -4.47 -3.99 8.75
C VAL A 208 -5.74 -3.18 8.46
N TRP A 209 -5.77 -1.97 9.00
CA TRP A 209 -6.65 -0.89 8.60
C TRP A 209 -5.82 0.12 7.79
N GLU A 210 -6.07 0.19 6.50
CA GLU A 210 -5.34 1.11 5.62
C GLU A 210 -5.95 2.51 5.64
N ARG A 211 -5.07 3.49 5.65
CA ARG A 211 -5.40 4.92 5.60
C ARG A 211 -6.30 5.22 4.40
N GLY A 212 -7.52 5.70 4.69
CA GLY A 212 -8.50 6.06 3.67
C GLY A 212 -9.21 4.90 2.97
N ALA A 213 -8.82 3.64 3.22
CA ALA A 213 -9.40 2.47 2.58
C ALA A 213 -10.09 1.50 3.55
N GLY A 214 -9.72 1.54 4.83
CA GLY A 214 -10.29 0.64 5.85
C GLY A 214 -9.63 -0.72 5.90
N LEU A 215 -10.39 -1.76 6.28
CA LEU A 215 -9.90 -3.13 6.31
C LEU A 215 -9.58 -3.63 4.90
N THR A 216 -8.35 -4.11 4.72
CA THR A 216 -7.89 -4.69 3.45
C THR A 216 -7.37 -6.11 3.64
N LYS A 217 -7.40 -6.90 2.56
CA LYS A 217 -6.94 -8.30 2.59
C LYS A 217 -5.43 -8.43 2.61
N ALA A 218 -4.72 -7.47 2.03
CA ALA A 218 -3.27 -7.45 1.95
C ALA A 218 -2.74 -6.02 1.83
N CYS A 219 -1.73 -5.70 2.64
CA CYS A 219 -1.02 -4.43 2.59
C CYS A 219 0.49 -4.70 2.65
N GLY A 220 1.17 -4.52 1.50
CA GLY A 220 2.61 -4.78 1.38
C GLY A 220 3.45 -3.87 2.27
N THR A 221 3.08 -2.59 2.40
CA THR A 221 3.79 -1.64 3.27
C THR A 221 3.60 -1.96 4.75
N ALA A 222 2.41 -2.42 5.16
CA ALA A 222 2.19 -2.86 6.54
C ALA A 222 3.02 -4.10 6.89
N ALA A 223 3.15 -5.06 5.96
CA ALA A 223 4.02 -6.22 6.15
C ALA A 223 5.49 -5.82 6.31
N CYS A 224 5.95 -4.83 5.54
CA CYS A 224 7.32 -4.31 5.65
C CYS A 224 7.54 -3.43 6.89
N ALA A 225 6.50 -2.77 7.39
CA ALA A 225 6.55 -1.92 8.58
C ALA A 225 6.55 -2.72 9.89
N THR A 226 6.02 -3.94 9.87
CA THR A 226 5.88 -4.84 11.02
C THR A 226 7.12 -5.70 11.24
#